data_4cb5f9ed96c8cf45deed360981446cb8
#
_entry.id   4cb5f9ed96c8cf45deed360981446cb8
#
_cell.length_a   1.000
_cell.length_b   1.000
_cell.length_c   1.000
_cell.angle_alpha   90.00
_cell.angle_beta   90.00
_cell.angle_gamma   90.00
#
_symmetry.space_group_name_H-M   'P 1'
#
loop_
_entity.id
_entity.type
_entity.pdbx_description
1 polymer ?
#
loop_
_entity_poly.entity_id
_entity_poly.type
_entity_poly.pdbx_seq_one_letter_code
_entity_poly.pdbx_strand_id
1 'polypeptide(L)'
;MLFDTNVVLDHLLAREPFVDPAERLLSLVDAGEIEGLLCSTTVTTIHYLAAKAVGPSRASGSIRELLEIFSIARVDREILRAALDAGFSDYEDAVLYGAARAAGASAIVTRKGKDFTRSTLPVFTPELLLAALHADLG
;
A
#
# COMPACT_ATOMS: atom_id res chain seq x y z
N MET A 1 6.22 5.46 -3.29
CA MET A 1 5.48 4.25 -3.75
C MET A 1 4.28 4.04 -2.86
N LEU A 2 3.12 3.77 -3.42
CA LEU A 2 1.91 3.56 -2.64
C LEU A 2 1.70 2.07 -2.40
N PHE A 3 1.56 1.69 -1.12
CA PHE A 3 1.41 0.30 -0.69
C PHE A 3 -0.07 -0.03 -0.49
N ASP A 4 -0.52 -1.10 -1.14
CA ASP A 4 -1.88 -1.61 -0.98
C ASP A 4 -2.04 -2.30 0.38
N THR A 5 -3.27 -2.40 0.84
CA THR A 5 -3.65 -3.01 2.12
C THR A 5 -3.05 -4.40 2.33
N ASN A 6 -3.10 -5.25 1.30
CA ASN A 6 -2.62 -6.64 1.43
C ASN A 6 -1.14 -6.72 1.82
N VAL A 7 -0.30 -5.84 1.29
CA VAL A 7 1.14 -5.85 1.58
C VAL A 7 1.41 -5.47 3.03
N VAL A 8 0.73 -4.44 3.52
CA VAL A 8 0.87 -4.00 4.91
C VAL A 8 0.38 -5.08 5.87
N LEU A 9 -0.76 -5.69 5.58
CA LEU A 9 -1.31 -6.77 6.41
C LEU A 9 -0.45 -8.03 6.40
N ASP A 10 0.22 -8.33 5.28
CA ASP A 10 1.16 -9.45 5.22
C ASP A 10 2.27 -9.29 6.25
N HIS A 11 2.74 -8.05 6.44
CA HIS A 11 3.72 -7.75 7.49
C HIS A 11 3.09 -7.80 8.89
N LEU A 12 2.00 -7.08 9.10
CA LEU A 12 1.38 -6.96 10.44
C LEU A 12 0.89 -8.29 10.99
N LEU A 13 0.39 -9.17 10.12
CA LEU A 13 -0.19 -10.45 10.52
C LEU A 13 0.75 -11.63 10.23
N ALA A 14 1.98 -11.37 9.83
CA ALA A 14 3.01 -12.38 9.53
C ALA A 14 2.49 -13.48 8.59
N ARG A 15 1.84 -13.09 7.48
CA ARG A 15 1.20 -14.04 6.57
C ARG A 15 2.21 -14.67 5.61
N GLU A 16 2.42 -15.98 5.78
CA GLU A 16 3.28 -16.73 4.87
C GLU A 16 2.59 -17.04 3.54
N PRO A 17 3.31 -17.06 2.43
CA PRO A 17 4.74 -16.82 2.25
C PRO A 17 5.08 -15.34 2.00
N PHE A 18 4.16 -14.41 2.23
CA PHE A 18 4.24 -13.02 1.83
C PHE A 18 4.94 -12.11 2.83
N VAL A 19 5.08 -12.57 4.09
CA VAL A 19 5.61 -11.74 5.17
C VAL A 19 7.04 -11.26 4.90
N ASP A 20 7.91 -12.11 4.41
CA ASP A 20 9.32 -11.78 4.21
C ASP A 20 9.53 -10.63 3.21
N PRO A 21 9.01 -10.69 1.99
CA PRO A 21 9.17 -9.54 1.08
C PRO A 21 8.47 -8.28 1.58
N ALA A 22 7.32 -8.40 2.22
CA ALA A 22 6.63 -7.24 2.79
C ALA A 22 7.47 -6.58 3.88
N GLU A 23 8.03 -7.37 4.79
CA GLU A 23 8.86 -6.88 5.88
C GLU A 23 10.11 -6.16 5.37
N ARG A 24 10.76 -6.72 4.35
CA ARG A 24 11.92 -6.09 3.73
C ARG A 24 11.60 -4.73 3.14
N LEU A 25 10.46 -4.61 2.46
CA LEU A 25 10.03 -3.33 1.89
C LEU A 25 9.71 -2.30 2.97
N LEU A 26 9.00 -2.70 4.02
CA LEU A 26 8.69 -1.79 5.12
C LEU A 26 9.96 -1.34 5.84
N SER A 27 10.96 -2.20 5.94
CA SER A 27 12.26 -1.81 6.49
C SER A 27 12.96 -0.75 5.65
N LEU A 28 12.84 -0.82 4.32
CA LEU A 28 13.39 0.20 3.43
C LEU A 28 12.65 1.54 3.58
N VAL A 29 11.34 1.50 3.79
CA VAL A 29 10.55 2.70 4.07
C VAL A 29 10.98 3.31 5.40
N ASP A 30 11.11 2.50 6.44
CA ASP A 30 11.54 2.94 7.77
C ASP A 30 12.94 3.56 7.74
N ALA A 31 13.83 2.98 6.97
CA ALA A 31 15.20 3.48 6.82
C ALA A 31 15.29 4.74 5.94
N GLY A 32 14.19 5.16 5.31
CA GLY A 32 14.18 6.32 4.43
C GLY A 32 14.79 6.07 3.05
N GLU A 33 15.04 4.82 2.70
CA GLU A 33 15.63 4.47 1.41
C GLU A 33 14.63 4.49 0.26
N ILE A 34 13.36 4.25 0.56
CA ILE A 34 12.26 4.47 -0.36
C ILE A 34 11.17 5.27 0.34
N GLU A 35 10.46 6.11 -0.41
CA GLU A 35 9.33 6.85 0.13
C GLU A 35 8.08 5.98 0.05
N GLY A 36 7.46 5.72 1.19
CA GLY A 36 6.23 4.94 1.29
C GLY A 36 5.02 5.82 1.50
N LEU A 37 3.95 5.50 0.78
CA LEU A 37 2.65 6.16 0.90
C LEU A 37 1.59 5.13 1.22
N LEU A 38 0.65 5.51 2.09
CA LEU A 38 -0.59 4.77 2.33
C LEU A 38 -1.76 5.65 1.92
N CYS A 39 -2.72 5.07 1.22
CA CYS A 39 -3.96 5.78 0.91
C CYS A 39 -4.75 5.97 2.22
N SER A 40 -5.27 7.18 2.44
CA SER A 40 -5.99 7.50 3.68
C SER A 40 -7.15 6.55 3.95
N THR A 41 -7.85 6.10 2.92
CA THR A 41 -8.97 5.16 3.07
C THR A 41 -8.53 3.77 3.46
N THR A 42 -7.31 3.35 3.08
CA THR A 42 -6.82 2.00 3.43
C THR A 42 -6.34 1.91 4.88
N VAL A 43 -5.98 3.01 5.51
CA VAL A 43 -5.51 3.00 6.91
C VAL A 43 -6.59 2.47 7.84
N THR A 44 -7.84 2.92 7.67
CA THR A 44 -8.95 2.43 8.49
C THR A 44 -9.28 0.97 8.20
N THR A 45 -9.15 0.53 6.95
CA THR A 45 -9.34 -0.88 6.58
C THR A 45 -8.26 -1.75 7.23
N ILE A 46 -7.01 -1.31 7.21
CA ILE A 46 -5.90 -2.01 7.87
C ILE A 46 -6.20 -2.16 9.37
N HIS A 47 -6.61 -1.09 10.03
CA HIS A 47 -6.96 -1.14 11.45
C HIS A 47 -8.08 -2.15 11.70
N TYR A 48 -9.14 -2.09 10.93
CA TYR A 48 -10.30 -2.97 11.08
C TYR A 48 -9.89 -4.44 10.97
N LEU A 49 -9.14 -4.78 9.92
CA LEU A 49 -8.73 -6.17 9.69
C LEU A 49 -7.69 -6.65 10.72
N ALA A 50 -6.75 -5.79 11.09
CA ALA A 50 -5.78 -6.12 12.12
C ALA A 50 -6.44 -6.31 13.49
N ALA A 51 -7.42 -5.46 13.84
CA ALA A 51 -8.14 -5.56 15.10
C ALA A 51 -8.90 -6.87 15.21
N LYS A 52 -9.47 -7.37 14.10
CA LYS A 52 -10.15 -8.68 14.09
C LYS A 52 -9.18 -9.83 14.35
N ALA A 53 -7.94 -9.69 13.90
CA ALA A 53 -6.95 -10.78 14.03
C ALA A 53 -6.20 -10.75 15.35
N VAL A 54 -5.80 -9.57 15.85
CA VAL A 54 -4.90 -9.46 17.01
C VAL A 54 -5.44 -8.57 18.13
N GLY A 55 -6.65 -8.05 17.99
CA GLY A 55 -7.29 -7.18 18.96
C GLY A 55 -7.05 -5.69 18.70
N PRO A 56 -7.97 -4.82 19.23
CA PRO A 56 -7.91 -3.39 18.93
C PRO A 56 -6.68 -2.68 19.48
N SER A 57 -6.18 -3.08 20.63
CA SER A 57 -5.01 -2.44 21.26
C SER A 57 -3.75 -2.61 20.40
N ARG A 58 -3.47 -3.85 19.99
CA ARG A 58 -2.31 -4.14 19.12
C ARG A 58 -2.46 -3.52 17.76
N ALA A 59 -3.67 -3.55 17.21
CA ALA A 59 -3.95 -2.91 15.92
C ALA A 59 -3.67 -1.40 15.97
N SER A 60 -4.12 -0.73 17.01
CA SER A 60 -3.87 0.71 17.19
C SER A 60 -2.38 1.02 17.32
N GLY A 61 -1.63 0.18 18.05
CA GLY A 61 -0.18 0.33 18.13
C GLY A 61 0.51 0.20 16.78
N SER A 62 0.09 -0.79 15.99
CA SER A 62 0.61 -0.97 14.63
C SER A 62 0.31 0.23 13.72
N ILE A 63 -0.90 0.78 13.81
CA ILE A 63 -1.26 1.96 13.02
C ILE A 63 -0.39 3.16 13.41
N ARG A 64 -0.12 3.36 14.71
CA ARG A 64 0.76 4.45 15.14
C ARG A 64 2.15 4.34 14.52
N GLU A 65 2.71 3.12 14.49
CA GLU A 65 4.01 2.87 13.88
C GLU A 65 3.99 3.14 12.38
N LEU A 66 2.95 2.69 11.69
CA LEU A 66 2.81 2.93 10.25
C LEU A 66 2.75 4.42 9.94
N LEU A 67 2.01 5.20 10.73
CA LEU A 67 1.88 6.63 10.52
C LEU A 67 3.19 7.40 10.77
N GLU A 68 4.14 6.82 11.48
CA GLU A 68 5.45 7.42 11.67
C GLU A 68 6.37 7.24 10.47
N ILE A 69 6.23 6.13 9.73
CA ILE A 69 7.14 5.83 8.63
C ILE A 69 6.55 6.10 7.24
N PHE A 70 5.22 6.07 7.09
CA PHE A 70 4.55 6.31 5.82
C PHE A 70 3.98 7.72 5.76
N SER A 71 4.02 8.31 4.57
CA SER A 71 3.23 9.49 4.26
C SER A 71 1.84 9.06 3.80
N ILE A 72 0.89 9.99 3.83
CA ILE A 72 -0.50 9.67 3.48
C ILE A 72 -0.87 10.29 2.14
N ALA A 73 -1.35 9.46 1.24
CA ALA A 73 -1.98 9.90 0.00
C ALA A 73 -3.45 10.25 0.33
N ARG A 74 -3.79 11.52 0.24
CA ARG A 74 -5.12 12.02 0.61
C ARG A 74 -6.16 11.64 -0.43
N VAL A 75 -7.38 11.40 0.05
CA VAL A 75 -8.54 11.16 -0.80
C VAL A 75 -9.53 12.30 -0.59
N ASP A 76 -9.87 12.97 -1.67
CA ASP A 76 -10.85 14.06 -1.67
C ASP A 76 -12.05 13.72 -2.57
N ARG A 77 -12.98 14.67 -2.70
CA ARG A 77 -14.18 14.49 -3.51
C ARG A 77 -13.85 14.16 -4.96
N GLU A 78 -12.86 14.85 -5.54
CA GLU A 78 -12.51 14.66 -6.96
C GLU A 78 -11.96 13.27 -7.22
N ILE A 79 -11.13 12.75 -6.32
CA ILE A 79 -10.60 11.39 -6.41
C ILE A 79 -11.74 10.37 -6.31
N LEU A 80 -12.66 10.56 -5.35
CA LEU A 80 -13.80 9.66 -5.16
C LEU A 80 -14.71 9.64 -6.39
N ARG A 81 -14.95 10.82 -6.98
CA ARG A 81 -15.79 10.95 -8.17
C ARG A 81 -15.14 10.32 -9.38
N ALA A 82 -13.87 10.63 -9.64
CA ALA A 82 -13.13 10.10 -10.79
C ALA A 82 -13.00 8.57 -10.73
N ALA A 83 -12.90 8.01 -9.55
CA ALA A 83 -12.80 6.56 -9.36
C ALA A 83 -14.03 5.81 -9.87
N LEU A 84 -15.21 6.44 -9.83
CA LEU A 84 -16.44 5.82 -10.34
C LEU A 84 -16.37 5.54 -11.85
N ASP A 85 -15.62 6.34 -12.59
CA ASP A 85 -15.53 6.27 -14.04
C ASP A 85 -14.16 5.74 -14.52
N ALA A 86 -13.32 5.28 -13.61
CA ALA A 86 -11.95 4.86 -13.95
C ALA A 86 -11.86 3.49 -14.64
N GLY A 87 -12.96 2.74 -14.67
CA GLY A 87 -12.98 1.44 -15.34
C GLY A 87 -12.35 0.31 -14.55
N PHE A 88 -12.14 0.48 -13.24
CA PHE A 88 -11.68 -0.58 -12.36
C PHE A 88 -12.86 -1.46 -11.95
N SER A 89 -12.61 -2.75 -11.75
CA SER A 89 -13.63 -3.67 -11.26
C SER A 89 -13.97 -3.45 -9.78
N ASP A 90 -13.03 -2.88 -9.01
CA ASP A 90 -13.18 -2.61 -7.59
C ASP A 90 -13.04 -1.11 -7.34
N TYR A 91 -14.05 -0.51 -6.69
CA TYR A 91 -14.08 0.91 -6.42
C TYR A 91 -12.97 1.35 -5.47
N GLU A 92 -12.70 0.56 -4.42
CA GLU A 92 -11.61 0.86 -3.47
C GLU A 92 -10.26 0.93 -4.17
N ASP A 93 -10.00 0.00 -5.09
CA ASP A 93 -8.77 -0.02 -5.88
C ASP A 93 -8.67 1.20 -6.81
N ALA A 94 -9.80 1.62 -7.39
CA ALA A 94 -9.86 2.83 -8.21
C ALA A 94 -9.55 4.09 -7.38
N VAL A 95 -10.05 4.16 -6.15
CA VAL A 95 -9.77 5.26 -5.24
C VAL A 95 -8.28 5.28 -4.86
N LEU A 96 -7.74 4.12 -4.53
CA LEU A 96 -6.32 3.98 -4.19
C LEU A 96 -5.43 4.45 -5.35
N TYR A 97 -5.75 4.02 -6.56
CA TYR A 97 -5.04 4.44 -7.78
C TYR A 97 -5.11 5.95 -7.97
N GLY A 98 -6.30 6.54 -7.83
CA GLY A 98 -6.47 7.99 -7.95
C GLY A 98 -5.68 8.76 -6.91
N ALA A 99 -5.65 8.29 -5.67
CA ALA A 99 -4.86 8.88 -4.60
C ALA A 99 -3.36 8.77 -4.89
N ALA A 100 -2.92 7.63 -5.41
CA ALA A 100 -1.52 7.43 -5.79
C ALA A 100 -1.08 8.43 -6.85
N ARG A 101 -1.88 8.62 -7.88
CA ARG A 101 -1.59 9.59 -8.94
C ARG A 101 -1.57 11.02 -8.42
N ALA A 102 -2.56 11.40 -7.64
CA ALA A 102 -2.65 12.77 -7.10
C ALA A 102 -1.48 13.08 -6.15
N ALA A 103 -0.99 12.10 -5.42
CA ALA A 103 0.15 12.26 -4.52
C ALA A 103 1.50 12.19 -5.24
N GLY A 104 1.53 11.93 -6.54
CA GLY A 104 2.77 11.81 -7.29
C GLY A 104 3.55 10.54 -7.01
N ALA A 105 2.85 9.46 -6.64
CA ALA A 105 3.51 8.18 -6.39
C ALA A 105 4.20 7.67 -7.65
N SER A 106 5.37 7.07 -7.48
CA SER A 106 6.15 6.50 -8.59
C SER A 106 5.67 5.11 -9.00
N ALA A 107 4.98 4.40 -8.11
CA ALA A 107 4.53 3.05 -8.34
C ALA A 107 3.47 2.65 -7.32
N ILE A 108 2.75 1.56 -7.61
CA ILE A 108 1.85 0.90 -6.68
C ILE A 108 2.44 -0.47 -6.34
N VAL A 109 2.43 -0.83 -5.06
CA VAL A 109 2.92 -2.12 -4.57
C VAL A 109 1.73 -2.94 -4.07
N THR A 110 1.45 -4.06 -4.72
CA THR A 110 0.29 -4.90 -4.42
C THR A 110 0.53 -6.34 -4.84
N ARG A 111 -0.13 -7.29 -4.16
CA ARG A 111 -0.17 -8.68 -4.62
C ARG A 111 -1.24 -8.92 -5.68
N LYS A 112 -2.13 -7.94 -5.89
CA LYS A 112 -3.27 -8.05 -6.81
C LYS A 112 -3.05 -7.23 -8.09
N GLY A 113 -1.89 -7.38 -8.73
CA GLY A 113 -1.54 -6.61 -9.92
C GLY A 113 -2.60 -6.66 -11.03
N LYS A 114 -3.29 -7.79 -11.17
CA LYS A 114 -4.35 -7.96 -12.17
C LYS A 114 -5.54 -7.02 -11.96
N ASP A 115 -5.74 -6.51 -10.75
CA ASP A 115 -6.82 -5.57 -10.44
C ASP A 115 -6.44 -4.13 -10.82
N PHE A 116 -5.19 -3.91 -11.23
CA PHE A 116 -4.64 -2.59 -11.59
C PHE A 116 -4.21 -2.50 -13.05
N THR A 117 -4.81 -3.29 -13.94
CA THR A 117 -4.45 -3.29 -15.37
C THR A 117 -4.70 -1.94 -16.04
N ARG A 118 -5.58 -1.10 -15.48
CA ARG A 118 -5.87 0.25 -15.97
C ARG A 118 -4.88 1.30 -15.45
N SER A 119 -3.93 0.90 -14.60
CA SER A 119 -2.96 1.83 -14.03
C SER A 119 -1.97 2.32 -15.08
N THR A 120 -1.72 3.63 -15.10
CA THR A 120 -0.62 4.22 -15.87
C THR A 120 0.67 4.28 -15.06
N LEU A 121 0.58 4.02 -13.74
CA LEU A 121 1.74 3.88 -12.87
C LEU A 121 2.25 2.43 -12.92
N PRO A 122 3.56 2.22 -12.81
CA PRO A 122 4.09 0.86 -12.65
C PRO A 122 3.46 0.17 -11.44
N VAL A 123 3.14 -1.11 -11.58
CA VAL A 123 2.55 -1.93 -10.51
C VAL A 123 3.48 -3.10 -10.25
N PHE A 124 3.93 -3.23 -9.00
CA PHE A 124 4.86 -4.28 -8.60
C PHE A 124 4.27 -5.14 -7.50
N THR A 125 4.56 -6.44 -7.55
CA THR A 125 4.47 -7.26 -6.34
C THR A 125 5.65 -6.90 -5.45
N PRO A 126 5.58 -7.17 -4.13
CA PRO A 126 6.73 -6.94 -3.25
C PRO A 126 8.02 -7.59 -3.75
N GLU A 127 7.94 -8.81 -4.26
CA GLU A 127 9.10 -9.53 -4.76
C GLU A 127 9.72 -8.87 -5.99
N LEU A 128 8.86 -8.45 -6.94
CA LEU A 128 9.33 -7.79 -8.16
C LEU A 128 9.93 -6.42 -7.84
N LEU A 129 9.34 -5.69 -6.89
CA LEU A 129 9.90 -4.41 -6.49
C LEU A 129 11.28 -4.57 -5.85
N LEU A 130 11.44 -5.54 -4.95
CA LEU A 130 12.74 -5.83 -4.33
C LEU A 130 13.78 -6.18 -5.39
N ALA A 131 13.41 -6.98 -6.38
CA ALA A 131 14.31 -7.33 -7.49
C ALA A 131 14.71 -6.10 -8.30
N ALA A 132 13.75 -5.21 -8.59
CA ALA A 132 14.03 -3.97 -9.32
C ALA A 132 14.94 -3.03 -8.54
N LEU A 133 14.71 -2.87 -7.24
CA LEU A 133 15.54 -2.04 -6.37
C LEU A 133 16.96 -2.60 -6.25
N HIS A 134 17.08 -3.92 -6.16
CA HIS A 134 18.39 -4.58 -6.08
C HIS A 134 19.18 -4.40 -7.38
N ALA A 135 18.52 -4.49 -8.52
CA ALA A 135 19.14 -4.26 -9.83
C ALA A 135 19.69 -2.84 -9.97
N ASP A 136 18.95 -1.83 -9.44
CA ASP A 136 19.37 -0.44 -9.48
C ASP A 136 20.59 -0.17 -8.59
N LEU A 137 20.78 -0.97 -7.54
CA LEU A 137 21.92 -0.84 -6.62
C LEU A 137 23.14 -1.64 -7.08
N GLY A 138 22.92 -2.57 -7.97
CA GLY A 138 23.98 -3.38 -8.56
C GLY A 138 24.56 -2.72 -9.79
#